data_d75628eba00a4f8b88ee51ba7e690e17
#
_entry.id   d75628eba00a4f8b88ee51ba7e690e17
#
_cell.length_a   1.000
_cell.length_b   1.000
_cell.length_c   1.000
_cell.angle_alpha   90.00
_cell.angle_beta   90.00
_cell.angle_gamma   90.00
#
_symmetry.space_group_name_H-M   'P 1'
#
loop_
_entity.id
_entity.type
_entity.pdbx_description
1 polymer ?
#
loop_
_entity_poly.entity_id
_entity_poly.type
_entity_poly.pdbx_seq_one_letter_code
_entity_poly.pdbx_strand_id
1 'polypeptide(L)'
;MPTDNLSSKDKMALKARAHQLHAVVLIGQHGLTPEVIAETNRNLDAHELIKVQVAGDDRAKRIAIAQELCAATHAELIQHIGKQLVLFRRKNTDE
;
A
#
# COMPACT_ATOMS: atom_id res chain seq x y z
N MET A 1 -12.11 13.40 -7.06
CA MET A 1 -12.07 13.02 -7.44
C MET A 1 -11.61 12.35 -7.64
N PRO A 2 -11.55 11.98 -7.64
CA PRO A 2 -10.92 11.16 -7.59
C PRO A 2 -10.14 10.77 -8.24
N THR A 3 -9.97 10.73 -8.41
CA THR A 3 -9.07 10.71 -8.75
C THR A 3 -8.39 9.81 -9.05
N ASP A 4 -8.64 9.02 -8.91
CA ASP A 4 -7.85 8.15 -8.99
C ASP A 4 -8.15 7.10 -9.77
N ASN A 5 -8.71 7.22 -10.90
CA ASN A 5 -8.96 6.23 -11.86
C ASN A 5 -7.68 5.88 -12.54
N LEU A 6 -6.93 4.99 -11.96
CA LEU A 6 -5.73 4.47 -12.58
C LEU A 6 -6.14 3.52 -13.69
N SER A 7 -5.61 3.74 -14.88
CA SER A 7 -5.83 2.84 -15.99
C SER A 7 -5.00 1.57 -15.79
N SER A 8 -5.29 0.55 -16.60
CA SER A 8 -4.46 -0.66 -16.58
C SER A 8 -3.00 -0.35 -16.89
N LYS A 9 -2.78 0.58 -17.80
CA LYS A 9 -1.43 0.99 -18.17
C LYS A 9 -0.73 1.66 -16.97
N ASP A 10 -1.46 2.52 -16.25
CA ASP A 10 -0.89 3.17 -15.07
C ASP A 10 -0.52 2.14 -14.02
N LYS A 11 -1.38 1.17 -13.79
CA LYS A 11 -1.11 0.14 -12.81
C LYS A 11 0.08 -0.71 -13.19
N MET A 12 0.22 -1.03 -14.48
CA MET A 12 1.38 -1.79 -14.95
C MET A 12 2.69 -1.02 -14.73
N ALA A 13 2.67 0.27 -14.98
CA ALA A 13 3.85 1.10 -14.75
C ALA A 13 4.21 1.13 -13.26
N LEU A 14 3.19 1.23 -12.40
CA LEU A 14 3.44 1.24 -10.96
C LEU A 14 3.97 -0.10 -10.48
N LYS A 15 3.46 -1.20 -11.01
CA LYS A 15 3.97 -2.53 -10.66
C LYS A 15 5.44 -2.65 -11.03
N ALA A 16 5.80 -2.16 -12.22
CA ALA A 16 7.19 -2.21 -12.66
C ALA A 16 8.09 -1.41 -11.74
N ARG A 17 7.66 -0.22 -11.34
CA ARG A 17 8.42 0.59 -10.40
C ARG A 17 8.58 -0.09 -9.06
N ALA A 18 7.53 -0.80 -8.62
CA ALA A 18 7.54 -1.44 -7.32
C ALA A 18 8.55 -2.58 -7.23
N HIS A 19 8.91 -3.18 -8.36
CA HIS A 19 9.89 -4.27 -8.35
C HIS A 19 11.23 -3.84 -7.75
N GLN A 20 11.54 -2.56 -7.81
CA GLN A 20 12.81 -2.06 -7.31
C GLN A 20 12.72 -1.54 -5.89
N LEU A 21 11.54 -1.57 -5.31
CA LEU A 21 11.35 -1.03 -3.97
C LEU A 21 11.53 -2.10 -2.92
N HIS A 22 12.00 -1.67 -1.75
CA HIS A 22 12.02 -2.51 -0.57
C HIS A 22 10.82 -2.17 0.28
N ALA A 23 10.37 -3.13 1.08
CA ALA A 23 9.28 -2.88 1.99
C ALA A 23 9.71 -1.83 3.02
N VAL A 24 8.89 -0.79 3.19
CA VAL A 24 9.19 0.28 4.14
C VAL A 24 8.27 0.23 5.35
N VAL A 25 7.23 -0.60 5.30
CA VAL A 25 6.33 -0.81 6.43
C VAL A 25 6.22 -2.31 6.65
N LEU A 26 6.34 -2.73 7.90
CA LEU A 26 6.21 -4.13 8.26
C LEU A 26 5.01 -4.28 9.19
N ILE A 27 4.09 -5.17 8.82
CA ILE A 27 2.94 -5.46 9.66
C ILE A 27 3.17 -6.80 10.33
N GLY A 28 3.26 -6.78 11.66
CA GLY A 28 3.49 -7.99 12.42
C GLY A 28 2.24 -8.82 12.58
N GLN A 29 2.33 -9.88 13.37
CA GLN A 29 1.23 -10.80 13.54
C GLN A 29 0.06 -10.20 14.31
N HIS A 30 0.27 -9.09 14.97
CA HIS A 30 -0.82 -8.37 15.63
C HIS A 30 -1.73 -7.64 14.64
N GLY A 31 -1.33 -7.57 13.39
CA GLY A 31 -2.15 -6.94 12.35
C GLY A 31 -2.04 -5.43 12.36
N LEU A 32 -3.11 -4.77 11.93
CA LEU A 32 -3.11 -3.32 11.86
C LEU A 32 -3.20 -2.69 13.24
N THR A 33 -2.39 -1.68 13.45
CA THR A 33 -2.43 -0.87 14.66
C THR A 33 -2.43 0.59 14.24
N PRO A 34 -2.81 1.50 15.14
CA PRO A 34 -2.72 2.92 14.79
C PRO A 34 -1.32 3.35 14.36
N GLU A 35 -0.29 2.75 14.95
CA GLU A 35 1.10 3.08 14.59
C GLU A 35 1.42 2.65 13.17
N VAL A 36 0.95 1.47 12.77
CA VAL A 36 1.17 1.00 11.40
C VAL A 36 0.47 1.91 10.42
N ILE A 37 -0.76 2.31 10.71
CA ILE A 37 -1.50 3.20 9.83
C ILE A 37 -0.79 4.54 9.71
N ALA A 38 -0.32 5.08 10.83
CA ALA A 38 0.38 6.36 10.82
C ALA A 38 1.68 6.27 10.00
N GLU A 39 2.42 5.19 10.17
CA GLU A 39 3.66 5.00 9.43
C GLU A 39 3.40 4.84 7.94
N THR A 40 2.34 4.12 7.58
CA THR A 40 1.96 3.97 6.18
C THR A 40 1.63 5.33 5.57
N ASN A 41 0.87 6.15 6.29
CA ASN A 41 0.55 7.49 5.82
C ASN A 41 1.80 8.33 5.60
N ARG A 42 2.74 8.29 6.52
CA ARG A 42 3.99 9.06 6.38
C ARG A 42 4.75 8.64 5.13
N ASN A 43 4.83 7.34 4.89
CA ASN A 43 5.56 6.84 3.74
C ASN A 43 4.85 7.17 2.43
N LEU A 44 3.52 7.11 2.42
CA LEU A 44 2.76 7.49 1.23
C LEU A 44 2.92 8.97 0.92
N ASP A 45 2.95 9.81 1.97
CA ASP A 45 3.18 11.24 1.78
C ASP A 45 4.55 11.52 1.18
N ALA A 46 5.53 10.72 1.56
CA ALA A 46 6.90 10.94 1.10
C ALA A 46 7.16 10.35 -0.28
N HIS A 47 6.55 9.21 -0.60
CA HIS A 47 6.96 8.42 -1.75
C HIS A 47 5.87 8.11 -2.76
N GLU A 48 4.63 8.29 -2.43
CA GLU A 48 3.46 7.94 -3.25
C GLU A 48 3.30 6.44 -3.48
N LEU A 49 4.37 5.76 -3.85
CA LEU A 49 4.35 4.31 -4.12
C LEU A 49 5.22 3.62 -3.08
N ILE A 50 4.64 2.70 -2.34
CA ILE A 50 5.39 2.00 -1.29
C ILE A 50 5.07 0.52 -1.31
N LYS A 51 5.95 -0.25 -0.68
CA LYS A 51 5.77 -1.68 -0.51
C LYS A 51 5.63 -1.97 0.99
N VAL A 52 4.66 -2.81 1.32
CA VAL A 52 4.36 -3.18 2.71
C VAL A 52 4.48 -4.70 2.82
N GLN A 53 5.16 -5.17 3.85
CA GLN A 53 5.26 -6.60 4.10
C GLN A 53 4.38 -6.99 5.26
N VAL A 54 3.62 -8.08 5.10
CA VAL A 54 2.69 -8.55 6.12
C VAL A 54 3.16 -9.93 6.60
N ALA A 55 3.36 -10.06 7.90
CA ALA A 55 3.79 -11.33 8.49
C ALA A 55 2.65 -12.35 8.48
N GLY A 56 3.02 -13.62 8.54
CA GLY A 56 2.05 -14.70 8.65
C GLY A 56 1.76 -15.35 7.32
N ASP A 57 1.14 -16.54 7.39
CA ASP A 57 0.90 -17.33 6.19
C ASP A 57 -0.57 -17.37 5.77
N ASP A 58 -1.43 -16.65 6.47
CA ASP A 58 -2.86 -16.66 6.19
C ASP A 58 -3.19 -15.63 5.11
N ARG A 59 -3.42 -16.13 3.91
CA ARG A 59 -3.71 -15.24 2.77
C ARG A 59 -5.00 -14.44 2.97
N ALA A 60 -6.03 -15.09 3.52
CA ALA A 60 -7.30 -14.40 3.75
C ALA A 60 -7.12 -13.24 4.72
N LYS A 61 -6.30 -13.44 5.74
CA LYS A 61 -6.01 -12.39 6.70
C LYS A 61 -5.25 -11.25 6.05
N ARG A 62 -4.29 -11.57 5.16
CA ARG A 62 -3.54 -10.53 4.44
C ARG A 62 -4.46 -9.70 3.55
N ILE A 63 -5.41 -10.36 2.89
CA ILE A 63 -6.35 -9.65 2.03
C ILE A 63 -7.19 -8.69 2.86
N ALA A 64 -7.66 -9.13 4.03
CA ALA A 64 -8.44 -8.28 4.91
C ALA A 64 -7.62 -7.10 5.40
N ILE A 65 -6.37 -7.34 5.76
CA ILE A 65 -5.46 -6.28 6.21
C ILE A 65 -5.25 -5.26 5.09
N ALA A 66 -5.03 -5.75 3.86
CA ALA A 66 -4.83 -4.87 2.73
C ALA A 66 -6.03 -3.96 2.51
N GLN A 67 -7.22 -4.52 2.58
CA GLN A 67 -8.44 -3.75 2.39
C GLN A 67 -8.60 -2.69 3.48
N GLU A 68 -8.35 -3.08 4.72
CA GLU A 68 -8.46 -2.15 5.84
C GLU A 68 -7.42 -1.04 5.75
N LEU A 69 -6.19 -1.42 5.44
CA LEU A 69 -5.11 -0.45 5.36
C LEU A 69 -5.34 0.55 4.24
N CYS A 70 -5.78 0.07 3.08
CA CYS A 70 -6.07 0.96 1.97
C CYS A 70 -7.21 1.90 2.29
N ALA A 71 -8.25 1.39 2.97
CA ALA A 71 -9.37 2.25 3.36
C ALA A 71 -8.92 3.31 4.37
N ALA A 72 -8.09 2.92 5.34
CA ALA A 72 -7.65 3.85 6.39
C ALA A 72 -6.72 4.92 5.86
N THR A 73 -5.96 4.62 4.79
CA THR A 73 -4.97 5.55 4.26
C THR A 73 -5.41 6.19 2.95
N HIS A 74 -6.57 5.81 2.43
CA HIS A 74 -7.06 6.29 1.13
C HIS A 74 -6.09 5.92 0.01
N ALA A 75 -5.45 4.76 0.14
CA ALA A 75 -4.50 4.28 -0.86
C ALA A 75 -5.16 3.28 -1.77
N GLU A 76 -4.56 3.10 -2.94
CA GLU A 76 -4.97 2.09 -3.91
C GLU A 76 -4.06 0.88 -3.78
N LEU A 77 -4.64 -0.31 -3.75
CA LEU A 77 -3.84 -1.53 -3.75
C LEU A 77 -3.47 -1.85 -5.19
N ILE A 78 -2.20 -1.72 -5.52
CA ILE A 78 -1.72 -1.94 -6.88
C ILE A 78 -1.46 -3.43 -7.11
N GLN A 79 -0.93 -4.11 -6.08
CA GLN A 79 -0.55 -5.50 -6.25
C GLN A 79 -0.43 -6.18 -4.89
N HIS A 80 -0.76 -7.46 -4.85
CA HIS A 80 -0.56 -8.28 -3.67
C HIS A 80 0.19 -9.53 -4.13
N ILE A 81 1.45 -9.64 -3.78
CA ILE A 81 2.28 -10.78 -4.18
C ILE A 81 2.85 -11.41 -2.92
N GLY A 82 2.48 -12.68 -2.66
CA GLY A 82 2.96 -13.37 -1.48
C GLY A 82 2.60 -12.58 -0.23
N LYS A 83 3.61 -12.23 0.54
CA LYS A 83 3.41 -11.47 1.78
C LYS A 83 3.59 -9.97 1.60
N GLN A 84 3.65 -9.51 0.36
CA GLN A 84 3.90 -8.11 0.10
C GLN A 84 2.73 -7.44 -0.59
N LEU A 85 2.48 -6.20 -0.19
CA LEU A 85 1.46 -5.36 -0.78
C LEU A 85 2.13 -4.15 -1.40
N VAL A 86 1.63 -3.71 -2.55
CA VAL A 86 2.09 -2.48 -3.18
C VAL A 86 0.95 -1.48 -3.12
N LEU A 87 1.19 -0.37 -2.47
CA LEU A 87 0.19 0.67 -2.27
C LEU A 87 0.60 1.95 -2.97
N PHE A 88 -0.38 2.66 -3.49
CA PHE A 88 -0.16 3.92 -4.18
C PHE A 88 -1.18 4.95 -3.74
N ARG A 89 -0.71 6.17 -3.50
CA ARG A 89 -1.57 7.32 -3.23
C ARG A 89 -0.89 8.56 -3.79
N ARG A 90 -1.60 9.30 -4.65
CA ARG A 90 -1.03 10.52 -5.20
C ARG A 90 -0.84 11.53 -4.09
N LYS A 91 0.26 12.27 -4.16
CA LYS A 91 0.46 13.37 -3.23
C LYS A 91 -0.59 14.43 -3.45
N ASN A 92 -1.05 15.01 -2.36
CA ASN A 92 -1.96 16.12 -2.44
C ASN A 92 -1.14 17.38 -2.64
N THR A 93 -1.08 17.83 -3.86
CA THR A 93 -0.27 18.99 -4.18
C THR A 93 -1.09 20.22 -4.40
N ASP A 94 -2.19 20.44 -3.92
CA ASP A 94 -2.95 21.50 -4.20
C ASP A 94 -2.73 22.66 -3.71
N GLU A 95 -2.72 23.04 -4.01
CA GLU A 95 -2.69 23.90 -4.10
C GLU A 95 -2.81 24.31 -4.14
#